data_c77074de541c4e4edea2a112320f3a71
#
_entry.id   c77074de541c4e4edea2a112320f3a71
#
_cell.length_a   1.000
_cell.length_b   1.000
_cell.length_c   1.000
_cell.angle_alpha   90.00
_cell.angle_beta   90.00
_cell.angle_gamma   90.00
#
_symmetry.space_group_name_H-M   'P 1'
#
loop_
_entity.id
_entity.type
_entity.pdbx_description
1 polymer ?
#
loop_
_entity_poly.entity_id
_entity_poly.type
_entity_poly.pdbx_seq_one_letter_code
_entity_poly.pdbx_strand_id
1 'polypeptide(L)'
;MKFVAVCACPAGLMHTFMAAKGLKKEARKGGDEIAVETQSASGIENEITPEELAAADAVILAIDTAISGMERFNGKPVVQVGTSTVLRNAKSVLDQARKAAKGE
;
A
#
# COMPACT_ATOMS: atom_id res chain seq x y z
N MET A 1 8.34 3.05 11.45
CA MET A 1 8.02 1.76 10.82
C MET A 1 8.21 1.82 9.32
N LYS A 2 8.39 0.70 8.69
CA LYS A 2 8.52 0.60 7.25
C LYS A 2 7.34 -0.16 6.67
N PHE A 3 6.74 0.38 5.61
CA PHE A 3 5.60 -0.25 4.94
C PHE A 3 5.90 -0.42 3.46
N VAL A 4 5.24 -1.40 2.86
CA VAL A 4 5.12 -1.49 1.41
C VAL A 4 3.64 -1.47 1.07
N ALA A 5 3.29 -0.91 -0.06
CA ALA A 5 1.90 -0.80 -0.48
C ALA A 5 1.76 -1.06 -1.97
N VAL A 6 0.62 -1.61 -2.35
CA VAL A 6 0.25 -1.75 -3.76
C VAL A 6 -1.08 -1.04 -3.95
N CYS A 7 -1.14 -0.18 -4.96
CA CYS A 7 -2.36 0.52 -5.33
C CYS A 7 -2.80 0.07 -6.72
N ALA A 8 -4.04 -0.33 -6.87
CA ALA A 8 -4.58 -0.77 -8.16
C ALA A 8 -6.08 -0.51 -8.22
N CYS A 9 -6.55 0.01 -9.34
CA CYS A 9 -7.97 0.29 -9.54
C CYS A 9 -8.32 0.12 -11.02
N PRO A 10 -9.40 -0.61 -11.34
CA PRO A 10 -9.84 -0.77 -12.73
C PRO A 10 -10.41 0.52 -13.32
N ALA A 11 -10.82 1.47 -12.47
CA ALA A 11 -11.43 2.72 -12.91
C ALA A 11 -10.42 3.73 -13.48
N GLY A 12 -9.12 3.44 -13.42
CA GLY A 12 -8.11 4.26 -14.09
C GLY A 12 -6.97 4.72 -13.21
N LEU A 13 -6.02 5.38 -13.87
CA LEU A 13 -4.75 5.81 -13.28
C LEU A 13 -4.91 6.83 -12.15
N MET A 14 -5.89 7.71 -12.27
CA MET A 14 -6.10 8.80 -11.31
C MET A 14 -6.27 8.29 -9.87
N HIS A 15 -7.18 7.34 -9.66
CA HIS A 15 -7.43 6.79 -8.33
C HIS A 15 -6.20 6.10 -7.77
N THR A 16 -5.50 5.36 -8.61
CA THR A 16 -4.28 4.65 -8.22
C THR A 16 -3.21 5.63 -7.76
N PHE A 17 -2.95 6.67 -8.53
CA PHE A 17 -1.93 7.67 -8.18
C PHE A 17 -2.32 8.51 -6.97
N MET A 18 -3.59 8.87 -6.85
CA MET A 18 -4.06 9.64 -5.70
C MET A 18 -3.95 8.83 -4.41
N ALA A 19 -4.30 7.55 -4.46
CA ALA A 19 -4.15 6.66 -3.31
C ALA A 19 -2.67 6.53 -2.91
N ALA A 20 -1.79 6.31 -3.88
CA ALA A 20 -0.36 6.21 -3.64
C ALA A 20 0.17 7.49 -2.97
N LYS A 21 -0.21 8.64 -3.50
CA LYS A 21 0.21 9.94 -2.96
C LYS A 21 -0.29 10.15 -1.54
N GLY A 22 -1.54 9.78 -1.27
CA GLY A 22 -2.13 9.90 0.06
C GLY A 22 -1.40 9.03 1.09
N LEU A 23 -1.08 7.80 0.73
CA LEU A 23 -0.33 6.90 1.60
C LEU A 23 1.07 7.45 1.90
N LYS A 24 1.77 7.93 0.88
CA LYS A 24 3.11 8.51 1.06
C LYS A 24 3.08 9.72 1.98
N LYS A 25 2.09 10.58 1.79
CA LYS A 25 1.95 11.80 2.58
C LYS A 25 1.71 11.47 4.07
N GLU A 26 0.78 10.57 4.34
CA GLU A 26 0.46 10.21 5.72
C GLU A 26 1.59 9.42 6.40
N ALA A 27 2.29 8.56 5.67
CA ALA A 27 3.46 7.88 6.21
C ALA A 27 4.53 8.88 6.62
N ARG A 28 4.80 9.86 5.77
CA ARG A 28 5.79 10.90 6.06
C ARG A 28 5.41 11.71 7.29
N LYS A 29 4.13 12.06 7.44
CA LYS A 29 3.63 12.79 8.62
C LYS A 29 3.85 12.02 9.91
N GLY A 30 3.73 10.69 9.85
CA GLY A 30 3.91 9.83 11.01
C GLY A 30 5.35 9.41 11.26
N GLY A 31 6.29 9.86 10.42
CA GLY A 31 7.69 9.48 10.54
C GLY A 31 7.98 8.07 10.03
N ASP A 32 7.11 7.51 9.22
CA ASP A 32 7.27 6.16 8.66
C ASP A 32 7.84 6.22 7.24
N GLU A 33 8.44 5.12 6.81
CA GLU A 33 8.88 4.95 5.43
C GLU A 33 7.88 4.05 4.71
N ILE A 34 7.63 4.36 3.43
CA ILE A 34 6.72 3.55 2.62
C ILE A 34 7.21 3.51 1.18
N ALA A 35 7.15 2.31 0.59
CA ALA A 35 7.38 2.11 -0.84
C ALA A 35 6.04 1.71 -1.46
N VAL A 36 5.60 2.45 -2.45
CA VAL A 36 4.28 2.21 -3.07
C VAL A 36 4.46 1.79 -4.52
N GLU A 37 3.98 0.58 -4.82
CA GLU A 37 3.90 0.03 -6.17
C GLU A 37 2.52 0.34 -6.73
N THR A 38 2.44 0.73 -8.00
CA THR A 38 1.16 0.94 -8.67
C THR A 38 1.02 -0.08 -9.80
N GLN A 39 -0.17 -0.65 -9.91
CA GLN A 39 -0.52 -1.56 -11.00
C GLN A 39 -1.74 -0.99 -11.71
N SER A 40 -1.59 -0.71 -13.00
CA SER A 40 -2.63 -0.06 -13.79
C SER A 40 -2.60 -0.57 -15.22
N ALA A 41 -3.46 -0.02 -16.08
CA ALA A 41 -3.45 -0.32 -17.50
C ALA A 41 -2.10 -0.01 -18.15
N SER A 42 -1.32 0.92 -17.57
CA SER A 42 0.03 1.25 -18.04
C SER A 42 1.09 0.25 -17.60
N GLY A 43 0.72 -0.73 -16.77
CA GLY A 43 1.65 -1.72 -16.24
C GLY A 43 1.99 -1.49 -14.78
N ILE A 44 3.05 -2.14 -14.32
CA ILE A 44 3.53 -2.04 -12.94
C ILE A 44 4.60 -0.96 -12.88
N GLU A 45 4.43 -0.01 -11.98
CA GLU A 45 5.41 1.06 -11.74
C GLU A 45 5.90 1.03 -10.31
N ASN A 46 7.17 1.37 -10.10
CA ASN A 46 7.81 1.40 -8.80
C ASN A 46 7.67 0.08 -8.05
N GLU A 47 7.89 -1.02 -8.75
CA GLU A 47 7.73 -2.36 -8.19
C GLU A 47 8.51 -2.51 -6.89
N ILE A 48 7.86 -3.08 -5.87
CA ILE A 48 8.48 -3.31 -4.57
C ILE A 48 9.64 -4.29 -4.74
N THR A 49 10.82 -3.87 -4.28
CA THR A 49 12.00 -4.73 -4.35
C THR A 49 11.95 -5.79 -3.25
N PRO A 50 12.67 -6.93 -3.43
CA PRO A 50 12.76 -7.93 -2.36
C PRO A 50 13.31 -7.36 -1.06
N GLU A 51 14.24 -6.42 -1.14
CA GLU A 51 14.83 -5.76 0.03
C GLU A 51 13.80 -4.92 0.77
N GLU A 52 13.00 -4.15 0.03
CA GLU A 52 11.94 -3.33 0.61
C GLU A 52 10.90 -4.21 1.30
N LEU A 53 10.52 -5.30 0.65
CA LEU A 53 9.55 -6.24 1.21
C LEU A 53 10.08 -6.91 2.47
N ALA A 54 11.33 -7.35 2.45
CA ALA A 54 11.94 -8.00 3.62
C ALA A 54 12.01 -7.06 4.82
N ALA A 55 12.24 -5.77 4.58
CA ALA A 55 12.34 -4.76 5.63
C ALA A 55 10.97 -4.26 6.11
N ALA A 56 9.90 -4.56 5.39
CA ALA A 56 8.57 -4.03 5.71
C ALA A 56 7.99 -4.64 6.98
N ASP A 57 7.40 -3.80 7.81
CA ASP A 57 6.70 -4.23 9.02
C ASP A 57 5.26 -4.65 8.71
N ALA A 58 4.67 -4.08 7.66
CA ALA A 58 3.32 -4.44 7.22
C ALA A 58 3.14 -4.09 5.75
N VAL A 59 2.11 -4.68 5.14
CA VAL A 59 1.74 -4.47 3.74
C VAL A 59 0.37 -3.82 3.68
N ILE A 60 0.24 -2.80 2.84
CA ILE A 60 -1.05 -2.14 2.60
C ILE A 60 -1.45 -2.43 1.15
N LEU A 61 -2.64 -3.02 0.98
CA LEU A 61 -3.18 -3.27 -0.35
C LEU A 61 -4.39 -2.35 -0.55
N ALA A 62 -4.18 -1.27 -1.31
CA ALA A 62 -5.24 -0.33 -1.67
C ALA A 62 -5.70 -0.71 -3.08
N ILE A 63 -6.55 -1.72 -3.16
CA ILE A 63 -6.88 -2.37 -4.42
C ILE A 63 -8.39 -2.55 -4.58
N ASP A 64 -8.87 -2.28 -5.79
CA ASP A 64 -10.26 -2.52 -6.19
C ASP A 64 -10.34 -3.64 -7.24
N THR A 65 -9.22 -4.28 -7.51
CA THR A 65 -9.12 -5.36 -8.50
C THR A 65 -8.03 -6.33 -8.08
N ALA A 66 -7.93 -7.46 -8.73
CA ALA A 66 -6.85 -8.42 -8.50
C ALA A 66 -5.52 -7.82 -8.96
N ILE A 67 -4.45 -8.18 -8.27
CA ILE A 67 -3.10 -7.72 -8.60
C ILE A 67 -2.17 -8.90 -8.84
N SER A 68 -1.06 -8.62 -9.50
CA SER A 68 0.01 -9.61 -9.70
C SER A 68 0.90 -9.68 -8.47
N GLY A 69 1.41 -10.86 -8.17
CA GLY A 69 2.41 -11.04 -7.12
C GLY A 69 1.88 -11.04 -5.69
N MET A 70 0.61 -11.38 -5.49
CA MET A 70 0.02 -11.44 -4.13
C MET A 70 0.77 -12.41 -3.22
N GLU A 71 1.28 -13.49 -3.77
CA GLU A 71 1.98 -14.52 -3.02
C GLU A 71 3.25 -14.04 -2.32
N ARG A 72 3.87 -12.95 -2.81
CA ARG A 72 5.07 -12.38 -2.16
C ARG A 72 4.76 -11.80 -0.78
N PHE A 73 3.51 -11.56 -0.45
CA PHE A 73 3.10 -10.99 0.83
C PHE A 73 2.74 -12.05 1.87
N ASN A 74 2.82 -13.33 1.52
CA ASN A 74 2.56 -14.42 2.46
C ASN A 74 3.51 -14.31 3.65
N GLY A 75 2.97 -14.44 4.86
CA GLY A 75 3.76 -14.35 6.09
C GLY A 75 3.92 -12.94 6.63
N LYS A 76 3.44 -11.92 5.93
CA LYS A 76 3.48 -10.53 6.40
C LYS A 76 2.07 -10.09 6.85
N PRO A 77 1.99 -9.19 7.85
CA PRO A 77 0.71 -8.57 8.17
C PRO A 77 0.22 -7.75 6.97
N VAL A 78 -1.03 -7.95 6.57
CA VAL A 78 -1.61 -7.27 5.40
C VAL A 78 -2.88 -6.54 5.80
N VAL A 79 -2.98 -5.27 5.40
CA VAL A 79 -4.20 -4.48 5.48
C VAL A 79 -4.71 -4.28 4.06
N GLN A 80 -5.88 -4.81 3.75
CA GLN A 80 -6.47 -4.66 2.43
C GLN A 80 -7.68 -3.74 2.49
N VAL A 81 -7.68 -2.71 1.66
CA VAL A 81 -8.78 -1.73 1.55
C VAL A 81 -8.98 -1.37 0.09
N GLY A 82 -10.09 -0.70 -0.21
CA GLY A 82 -10.28 -0.13 -1.54
C GLY A 82 -9.56 1.21 -1.67
N THR A 83 -9.30 1.64 -2.91
CA THR A 83 -8.67 2.93 -3.15
C THR A 83 -9.47 4.10 -2.59
N SER A 84 -10.81 4.01 -2.65
CA SER A 84 -11.69 5.06 -2.11
C SER A 84 -11.52 5.24 -0.61
N THR A 85 -11.22 4.17 0.11
CA THR A 85 -10.96 4.23 1.56
C THR A 85 -9.71 5.05 1.84
N VAL A 86 -8.66 4.83 1.04
CA VAL A 86 -7.41 5.60 1.15
C VAL A 86 -7.67 7.07 0.83
N LEU A 87 -8.43 7.35 -0.23
CA LEU A 87 -8.74 8.72 -0.65
C LEU A 87 -9.51 9.48 0.42
N ARG A 88 -10.40 8.79 1.14
CA ARG A 88 -11.18 9.40 2.21
C ARG A 88 -10.39 9.60 3.50
N ASN A 89 -9.57 8.62 3.85
CA ASN A 89 -8.87 8.66 5.14
C ASN A 89 -7.60 7.79 5.13
N ALA A 90 -6.57 8.27 4.46
CA ALA A 90 -5.28 7.58 4.40
C ALA A 90 -4.67 7.39 5.79
N LYS A 91 -4.91 8.35 6.70
CA LYS A 91 -4.40 8.25 8.08
C LYS A 91 -4.92 7.00 8.78
N SER A 92 -6.22 6.72 8.64
CA SER A 92 -6.82 5.53 9.25
C SER A 92 -6.18 4.25 8.70
N VAL A 93 -5.90 4.21 7.40
CA VAL A 93 -5.26 3.05 6.76
C VAL A 93 -3.86 2.84 7.34
N LEU A 94 -3.08 3.91 7.48
CA LEU A 94 -1.75 3.83 8.09
C LEU A 94 -1.84 3.38 9.56
N ASP A 95 -2.82 3.87 10.31
CA ASP A 95 -3.02 3.46 11.70
C ASP A 95 -3.32 1.96 11.80
N GLN A 96 -4.16 1.45 10.89
CA GLN A 96 -4.44 0.00 10.80
C GLN A 96 -3.18 -0.80 10.49
N ALA A 97 -2.36 -0.30 9.58
CA ALA A 97 -1.11 -0.95 9.22
C ALA A 97 -0.14 -0.98 10.41
N ARG A 98 -0.07 0.10 11.17
CA ARG A 98 0.78 0.16 12.37
C ARG A 98 0.32 -0.86 13.41
N LYS A 99 -0.98 -1.00 13.60
CA LYS A 99 -1.55 -2.00 14.52
C LYS A 99 -1.25 -3.41 14.03
N ALA A 100 -1.45 -3.67 12.75
CA ALA A 100 -1.18 -4.98 12.16
C ALA A 100 0.30 -5.36 12.33
N ALA A 101 1.21 -4.41 12.14
CA ALA A 101 2.64 -4.64 12.32
C ALA A 101 3.01 -5.02 13.75
N LYS A 102 2.23 -4.53 14.73
CA LYS A 102 2.44 -4.85 16.14
C LYS A 102 1.71 -6.11 16.59
N GLY A 103 0.95 -6.74 15.71
CA GLY A 103 0.15 -7.92 16.05
C GLY A 103 -1.15 -7.60 16.77
N GLU A 104 -1.63 -6.38 16.64
CA GLU A 104 -2.88 -5.95 17.29
C GLU A 104 -4.10 -6.09 16.39
#